data_2318403663522d3fa8d242e058f07b35
#
_entry.id   2318403663522d3fa8d242e058f07b35
#
_cell.length_a   1.000
_cell.length_b   1.000
_cell.length_c   1.000
_cell.angle_alpha   90.00
_cell.angle_beta   90.00
_cell.angle_gamma   90.00
#
_symmetry.space_group_name_H-M   'P 1'
#
loop_
_entity.id
_entity.type
_entity.pdbx_description
1 polymer ?
#
loop_
_entity_poly.entity_id
_entity_poly.type
_entity_poly.pdbx_seq_one_letter_code
_entity_poly.pdbx_strand_id
1 'polypeptide(L)' 'MKTELKRELFHSAKALCNFVNEHQITKENIQAIVEDSDVYVYVLFYWEITV' A
#
# COMPACT_ATOMS: atom_id res chain seq x y z
N MET A 1 -13.60 5.67 -15.92
CA MET A 1 -12.60 5.14 -14.99
C MET A 1 -12.23 6.19 -13.96
N LYS A 2 -12.05 5.78 -12.74
CA LYS A 2 -11.69 6.66 -11.64
C LYS A 2 -10.44 6.13 -10.97
N THR A 3 -9.50 7.02 -10.69
CA THR A 3 -8.26 6.66 -10.01
C THR A 3 -8.25 7.31 -8.64
N GLU A 4 -8.05 6.51 -7.60
CA GLU A 4 -8.05 7.02 -6.23
C GLU A 4 -6.76 6.63 -5.54
N LEU A 5 -6.24 7.54 -4.73
CA LEU A 5 -5.10 7.26 -3.88
C LEU A 5 -5.61 6.63 -2.59
N LYS A 6 -5.15 5.42 -2.30
CA LYS A 6 -5.54 4.66 -1.12
C LYS A 6 -4.37 4.57 -0.15
N ARG A 7 -4.71 4.37 1.12
CA ARG A 7 -3.73 4.22 2.19
C ARG A 7 -4.08 3.00 3.02
N GLU A 8 -3.06 2.18 3.32
CA GLU A 8 -3.21 1.03 4.21
C GLU A 8 -2.09 1.01 5.23
N LEU A 9 -2.42 0.56 6.44
CA LEU A 9 -1.48 0.46 7.55
C LEU A 9 -1.16 -1.00 7.84
N PHE A 10 0.13 -1.29 8.07
CA PHE A 10 0.58 -2.65 8.38
C PHE A 10 1.55 -2.61 9.56
N HIS A 11 1.48 -3.62 10.41
CA HIS A 11 2.39 -3.73 11.55
C HIS A 11 3.66 -4.51 11.24
N SER A 12 3.78 -5.05 10.04
CA SER A 12 4.99 -5.75 9.63
C SER A 12 5.17 -5.63 8.12
N ALA A 13 6.43 -5.71 7.69
CA ALA A 13 6.75 -5.69 6.27
C ALA A 13 6.15 -6.90 5.56
N LYS A 14 6.08 -8.04 6.24
CA LYS A 14 5.49 -9.25 5.66
C LYS A 14 4.01 -9.05 5.35
N ALA A 15 3.27 -8.43 6.27
CA ALA A 15 1.86 -8.16 6.05
C ALA A 15 1.66 -7.22 4.86
N LEU A 16 2.50 -6.20 4.73
CA LEU A 16 2.45 -5.28 3.60
C LEU A 16 2.70 -6.02 2.29
N CYS A 17 3.73 -6.85 2.24
CA CYS A 17 4.04 -7.60 1.03
C CYS A 17 2.92 -8.56 0.65
N ASN A 18 2.32 -9.23 1.65
CA ASN A 18 1.20 -10.14 1.39
C ASN A 18 0.01 -9.38 0.80
N PHE A 19 -0.29 -8.21 1.34
CA PHE A 19 -1.38 -7.38 0.85
C PHE A 19 -1.16 -7.00 -0.62
N VAL A 20 0.03 -6.52 -0.94
CA VAL A 20 0.38 -6.11 -2.30
C VAL A 20 0.24 -7.28 -3.27
N ASN A 21 0.70 -8.46 -2.86
CA ASN A 21 0.65 -9.63 -3.73
C ASN A 21 -0.78 -10.17 -3.89
N GLU A 22 -1.57 -10.18 -2.82
CA GLU A 22 -2.95 -10.66 -2.87
C GLU A 22 -3.84 -9.76 -3.72
N HIS A 23 -3.63 -8.45 -3.64
CA HIS A 23 -4.43 -7.48 -4.38
C HIS A 23 -3.83 -7.19 -5.75
N GLN A 24 -2.72 -7.85 -6.09
CA GLN A 24 -2.06 -7.70 -7.39
C GLN A 24 -1.77 -6.23 -7.73
N ILE A 25 -1.31 -5.49 -6.72
CA ILE A 25 -0.94 -4.10 -6.91
C ILE A 25 0.38 -4.06 -7.65
N THR A 26 0.38 -3.43 -8.83
CA THR A 26 1.58 -3.37 -9.65
C THR A 26 2.53 -2.29 -9.14
N LYS A 27 3.79 -2.43 -9.50
CA LYS A 27 4.83 -1.47 -9.12
C LYS A 27 4.46 -0.05 -9.53
N GLU A 28 3.86 0.11 -10.70
CA GLU A 28 3.46 1.41 -11.22
C GLU A 28 2.35 2.06 -10.38
N ASN A 29 1.57 1.26 -9.68
CA ASN A 29 0.46 1.77 -8.87
C ASN A 29 0.86 2.03 -7.42
N ILE A 30 2.07 1.68 -7.02
CA ILE A 30 2.57 1.99 -5.69
C ILE A 30 3.14 3.40 -5.70
N GLN A 31 2.52 4.30 -4.93
CA GLN A 31 2.98 5.68 -4.85
C GLN A 31 4.15 5.83 -3.88
N ALA A 32 4.00 5.26 -2.70
CA ALA A 32 5.04 5.37 -1.67
C ALA A 32 4.81 4.32 -0.59
N ILE A 33 5.90 3.93 0.06
CA ILE A 33 5.86 3.11 1.27
C ILE A 33 6.63 3.87 2.32
N VAL A 34 5.96 4.19 3.44
CA VAL A 34 6.54 4.98 4.52
C VAL A 34 6.60 4.12 5.77
N GLU A 35 7.76 4.11 6.41
CA GLU A 35 7.91 3.47 7.71
C GLU A 35 7.82 4.53 8.81
N ASP A 36 6.87 4.35 9.73
CA ASP A 36 6.73 5.23 10.89
C ASP A 36 7.36 4.53 12.10
N SER A 37 8.55 4.94 12.47
CA SER A 37 9.29 4.32 13.57
C SER A 37 8.71 4.63 14.94
N ASP A 38 7.94 5.69 15.06
CA ASP A 38 7.35 6.07 16.34
C ASP A 38 6.24 5.10 16.76
N VAL A 39 5.52 4.56 15.79
CA VAL A 39 4.41 3.63 16.06
C VAL A 39 4.65 2.26 15.45
N TYR A 40 5.81 2.05 14.82
CA TYR A 40 6.22 0.77 14.23
C TYR A 40 5.21 0.24 13.22
N VAL A 41 4.69 1.13 12.38
CA VAL A 41 3.78 0.74 11.31
C VAL A 41 4.37 1.10 9.95
N TYR A 42 3.95 0.36 8.95
CA TYR A 42 4.28 0.63 7.55
C TYR A 42 3.03 1.17 6.89
N VAL A 43 3.16 2.27 6.18
CA VAL A 43 2.04 2.91 5.48
C VAL A 43 2.26 2.75 3.99
N LEU A 44 1.30 2.13 3.32
CA LEU A 44 1.34 1.94 1.88
C LEU A 44 0.38 2.94 1.24
N PHE A 45 0.90 3.74 0.32
CA PHE A 45 0.08 4.60 -0.53
C PHE A 45 0.08 4.02 -1.94
N TYR A 46 -1.09 3.74 -2.46
CA TYR A 46 -1.19 3.14 -3.78
C TYR A 46 -2.40 3.69 -4.54
N TRP A 47 -2.31 3.59 -5.86
CA TRP A 47 -3.39 4.03 -6.73
C TRP A 47 -4.30 2.86 -7.07
N GLU A 48 -5.59 3.07 -6.90
CA GLU A 48 -6.59 2.08 -7.27
C GLU A 48 -7.42 2.64 -8.44
N ILE A 49 -7.56 1.83 -9.46
CA ILE A 49 -8.36 2.18 -10.63
C ILE A 49 -9.71 1.48 -10.50
N THR A 50 -10.78 2.27 -10.45
CA THR A 50 -12.14 1.74 -10.38
C THR A 50 -12.87 2.07 -11.67
N VAL A 51 -13.70 1.13 -12.08
CA VAL A 51 -14.44 1.25 -13.33
C VAL A 51 -15.84 1.80 -13.05
#